data_7a9d282d24875734e16ef3a2dcad2eef
#
_entry.id   7a9d282d24875734e16ef3a2dcad2eef
#
_cell.length_a   1.000
_cell.length_b   1.000
_cell.length_c   1.000
_cell.angle_alpha   90.00
_cell.angle_beta   90.00
_cell.angle_gamma   90.00
#
_symmetry.space_group_name_H-M   'P 1'
#
loop_
_entity.id
_entity.type
_entity.pdbx_description
1 polymer ?
#
loop_
_entity_poly.entity_id
_entity_poly.type
_entity_poly.pdbx_seq_one_letter_code
_entity_poly.pdbx_strand_id
1 'polypeptide(L)'
;MNIKRGEIYLIDFGKKYQSELGKVRPAMVLQSNYVNDNLDIAPFKSVLVIPLTTDLKGGRFRFKIDAREKLEKQSELIINWMCTIDLKRVIEDKPLTILTQNELTELKIKLDFFMGYLD
;
A
#
# COMPACT_ATOMS: atom_id res chain seq x y z
N MET A 1 0.72 13.88 10.55
CA MET A 1 1.22 12.51 10.38
C MET A 1 2.27 12.49 9.28
N ASN A 2 3.39 11.84 9.52
CA ASN A 2 4.57 11.89 8.65
C ASN A 2 4.80 10.53 7.98
N ILE A 3 4.01 10.24 6.95
CA ILE A 3 4.10 8.97 6.24
C ILE A 3 5.26 8.98 5.25
N LYS A 4 5.82 7.80 4.98
CA LYS A 4 6.92 7.61 4.03
C LYS A 4 6.60 6.47 3.07
N ARG A 5 7.14 6.59 1.85
CA ARG A 5 7.00 5.56 0.83
C ARG A 5 7.55 4.22 1.32
N GLY A 6 6.80 3.17 1.08
CA GLY A 6 7.17 1.82 1.50
C GLY A 6 6.65 1.43 2.87
N GLU A 7 6.20 2.37 3.67
CA GLU A 7 5.61 2.05 4.98
C GLU A 7 4.23 1.42 4.79
N ILE A 8 3.94 0.42 5.63
CA ILE A 8 2.65 -0.27 5.64
C ILE A 8 1.88 0.15 6.87
N TYR A 9 0.69 0.70 6.66
CA TYR A 9 -0.20 1.19 7.72
C TYR A 9 -1.51 0.42 7.72
N LEU A 10 -2.13 0.36 8.89
CA LEU A 10 -3.49 -0.14 9.02
C LEU A 10 -4.46 0.94 8.57
N ILE A 11 -5.34 0.61 7.62
CA ILE A 11 -6.21 1.59 6.95
C ILE A 11 -7.65 1.10 6.98
N ASP A 12 -8.57 2.03 7.24
CA ASP A 12 -10.00 1.79 7.16
C ASP A 12 -10.48 2.11 5.75
N PHE A 13 -10.76 1.08 4.97
CA PHE A 13 -11.28 1.21 3.60
C PHE A 13 -12.80 1.40 3.55
N GLY A 14 -13.47 1.36 4.69
CA GLY A 14 -14.90 1.53 4.76
C GLY A 14 -15.69 0.29 4.37
N LYS A 15 -16.87 0.49 3.83
CA LYS A 15 -17.75 -0.61 3.45
C LYS A 15 -17.31 -1.22 2.12
N LYS A 16 -17.46 -2.55 2.02
CA LYS A 16 -17.19 -3.27 0.79
C LYS A 16 -18.37 -3.14 -0.17
N TYR A 17 -18.10 -2.82 -1.43
CA TYR A 17 -19.08 -2.79 -2.50
C TYR A 17 -18.65 -3.75 -3.60
N GLN A 18 -19.37 -4.86 -3.79
CA GLN A 18 -19.09 -5.85 -4.83
C GLN A 18 -17.64 -6.35 -4.76
N SER A 19 -16.83 -6.06 -5.81
CA SER A 19 -15.43 -6.49 -5.89
C SER A 19 -14.45 -5.53 -5.23
N GLU A 20 -14.95 -4.44 -4.65
CA GLU A 20 -14.09 -3.45 -4.02
C GLU A 20 -13.62 -3.91 -2.64
N LEU A 21 -12.45 -3.39 -2.24
CA LEU A 21 -11.94 -3.60 -0.90
C LEU A 21 -12.80 -2.86 0.11
N GLY A 22 -13.13 -3.55 1.17
CA GLY A 22 -13.77 -2.93 2.31
C GLY A 22 -13.02 -3.24 3.59
N LYS A 23 -13.55 -2.75 4.70
CA LYS A 23 -13.07 -2.99 6.07
C LYS A 23 -11.63 -2.50 6.32
N VAL A 24 -11.11 -2.87 7.46
CA VAL A 24 -9.76 -2.50 7.90
C VAL A 24 -8.77 -3.54 7.39
N ARG A 25 -7.70 -3.07 6.75
CA ARG A 25 -6.60 -3.94 6.33
C ARG A 25 -5.31 -3.14 6.14
N PRO A 26 -4.16 -3.81 6.16
CA PRO A 26 -2.90 -3.12 5.89
C PRO A 26 -2.81 -2.66 4.44
N ALA A 27 -2.10 -1.55 4.21
CA ALA A 27 -1.79 -1.07 2.87
C ALA A 27 -0.45 -0.34 2.89
N MET A 28 0.27 -0.44 1.78
CA MET A 28 1.58 0.17 1.62
C MET A 28 1.45 1.54 0.94
N VAL A 29 2.14 2.54 1.47
CA VAL A 29 2.24 3.87 0.86
C VAL A 29 3.12 3.77 -0.38
N LEU A 30 2.56 4.07 -1.55
CA LEU A 30 3.26 3.94 -2.83
C LEU A 30 3.81 5.26 -3.36
N GLN A 31 3.13 6.37 -3.09
CA GLN A 31 3.54 7.67 -3.64
C GLN A 31 4.90 8.13 -3.09
N SER A 32 5.55 9.00 -3.86
CA SER A 32 6.89 9.48 -3.52
C SER A 32 6.90 10.27 -2.21
N ASN A 33 8.08 10.33 -1.58
CA ASN A 33 8.24 11.12 -0.36
C ASN A 33 8.12 12.61 -0.62
N TYR A 34 8.38 13.07 -1.84
CA TYR A 34 8.09 14.45 -2.20
C TYR A 34 6.60 14.76 -2.01
N VAL A 35 5.73 13.89 -2.50
CA VAL A 35 4.28 14.05 -2.32
C VAL A 35 3.91 13.92 -0.84
N ASN A 36 4.45 12.92 -0.16
CA ASN A 36 4.18 12.69 1.26
C ASN A 36 4.55 13.91 2.11
N ASP A 37 5.70 14.52 1.84
CA ASP A 37 6.20 15.65 2.61
C ASP A 37 5.41 16.94 2.37
N ASN A 38 4.61 16.99 1.31
CA ASN A 38 3.81 18.16 0.94
C ASN A 38 2.30 17.95 1.16
N LEU A 39 1.91 16.88 1.85
CA LEU A 39 0.48 16.59 2.09
C LEU A 39 -0.21 17.68 2.92
N ASP A 40 0.51 18.32 3.83
CA ASP A 40 -0.06 19.34 4.70
C ASP A 40 -0.47 20.61 3.96
N ILE A 41 0.13 20.89 2.81
CA ILE A 41 -0.21 22.04 1.98
C ILE A 41 -1.07 21.66 0.77
N ALA A 42 -1.33 20.39 0.56
CA ALA A 42 -2.17 19.94 -0.54
C ALA A 42 -3.65 20.26 -0.26
N PRO A 43 -4.44 20.63 -1.30
CA PRO A 43 -5.87 20.89 -1.10
C PRO A 43 -6.63 19.63 -0.67
N PHE A 44 -6.17 18.45 -1.11
CA PHE A 44 -6.72 17.15 -0.71
C PHE A 44 -5.60 16.29 -0.17
N LYS A 45 -5.82 15.73 1.02
CA LYS A 45 -4.80 14.89 1.66
C LYS A 45 -4.98 13.42 1.22
N SER A 46 -4.80 13.19 -0.07
CA SER A 46 -4.94 11.85 -0.67
C SER A 46 -3.61 11.11 -0.65
N VAL A 47 -3.66 9.82 -0.34
CA VAL A 47 -2.48 8.96 -0.30
C VAL A 47 -2.71 7.78 -1.25
N LEU A 48 -1.78 7.58 -2.17
CA LEU A 48 -1.79 6.41 -3.07
C LEU A 48 -1.22 5.23 -2.32
N VAL A 49 -2.02 4.16 -2.22
CA VAL A 49 -1.65 2.96 -1.46
C VAL A 49 -1.90 1.70 -2.28
N ILE A 50 -1.21 0.61 -1.89
CA ILE A 50 -1.48 -0.74 -2.39
C ILE A 50 -1.94 -1.57 -1.20
N PRO A 51 -3.19 -2.09 -1.23
CA PRO A 51 -3.69 -2.92 -0.13
C PRO A 51 -2.99 -4.26 -0.06
N LEU A 52 -2.92 -4.82 1.16
CA LEU A 52 -2.42 -6.17 1.41
C LEU A 52 -3.57 -7.11 1.75
N THR A 53 -3.36 -8.39 1.48
CA THR A 53 -4.27 -9.47 1.86
C THR A 53 -3.47 -10.65 2.39
N THR A 54 -4.07 -11.40 3.33
CA THR A 54 -3.52 -12.68 3.78
C THR A 54 -4.01 -13.85 2.92
N ASP A 55 -4.92 -13.59 1.99
CA ASP A 55 -5.39 -14.58 1.02
C ASP A 55 -4.37 -14.68 -0.12
N LEU A 56 -3.44 -15.62 -0.01
CA LEU A 56 -2.29 -15.75 -0.89
C LEU A 56 -2.68 -16.48 -2.18
N LYS A 57 -2.67 -15.78 -3.30
CA LYS A 57 -3.02 -16.33 -4.60
C LYS A 57 -1.87 -16.30 -5.61
N GLY A 58 -0.85 -15.48 -5.36
CA GLY A 58 0.27 -15.30 -6.27
C GLY A 58 -0.13 -14.64 -7.59
N GLY A 59 0.77 -14.72 -8.56
CA GLY A 59 0.53 -14.19 -9.88
C GLY A 59 1.18 -12.83 -10.13
N ARG A 60 0.97 -12.31 -11.34
CA ARG A 60 1.67 -11.11 -11.82
C ARG A 60 1.28 -9.84 -11.08
N PHE A 61 0.07 -9.79 -10.51
CA PHE A 61 -0.43 -8.61 -9.81
C PHE A 61 -0.33 -8.74 -8.31
N ARG A 62 0.45 -9.69 -7.83
CA ARG A 62 0.66 -9.91 -6.40
C ARG A 62 2.14 -9.83 -6.07
N PHE A 63 2.46 -9.24 -4.92
CA PHE A 63 3.82 -9.16 -4.42
C PHE A 63 3.84 -9.63 -2.97
N LYS A 64 4.61 -10.69 -2.71
CA LYS A 64 4.63 -11.37 -1.42
C LYS A 64 5.48 -10.62 -0.42
N ILE A 65 4.95 -10.45 0.78
CA ILE A 65 5.64 -9.85 1.92
C ILE A 65 5.59 -10.87 3.06
N ASP A 66 6.76 -11.28 3.56
CA ASP A 66 6.83 -12.19 4.69
C ASP A 66 6.42 -11.47 5.98
N ALA A 67 5.88 -12.24 6.93
CA ALA A 67 5.57 -11.73 8.26
C ALA A 67 6.83 -11.16 8.91
N ARG A 68 6.70 -9.99 9.52
CA ARG A 68 7.80 -9.33 10.19
C ARG A 68 7.28 -8.16 11.01
N GLU A 69 7.98 -7.86 12.09
CA GLU A 69 7.61 -6.74 12.97
C GLU A 69 6.13 -6.82 13.35
N LYS A 70 5.35 -5.76 13.13
CA LYS A 70 3.93 -5.75 13.46
C LYS A 70 3.03 -6.32 12.38
N LEU A 71 3.60 -6.65 11.23
CA LEU A 71 2.89 -7.40 10.19
C LEU A 71 2.97 -8.89 10.56
N GLU A 72 1.95 -9.39 11.22
CA GLU A 72 1.99 -10.70 11.91
C GLU A 72 1.89 -11.89 10.96
N LYS A 73 1.31 -11.70 9.77
CA LYS A 73 1.07 -12.79 8.82
C LYS A 73 1.68 -12.49 7.47
N GLN A 74 2.16 -13.55 6.79
CA GLN A 74 2.57 -13.45 5.41
C GLN A 74 1.40 -12.89 4.60
N SER A 75 1.70 -11.93 3.73
CA SER A 75 0.70 -11.19 2.99
C SER A 75 1.13 -10.98 1.56
N GLU A 76 0.21 -10.53 0.72
CA GLU A 76 0.51 -10.10 -0.65
C GLU A 76 -0.03 -8.70 -0.87
N LEU A 77 0.78 -7.85 -1.49
CA LEU A 77 0.31 -6.61 -2.08
C LEU A 77 -0.58 -6.95 -3.27
N ILE A 78 -1.77 -6.36 -3.33
CA ILE A 78 -2.69 -6.54 -4.46
C ILE A 78 -2.48 -5.35 -5.40
N ILE A 79 -1.55 -5.51 -6.36
CA ILE A 79 -1.08 -4.40 -7.20
C ILE A 79 -2.22 -3.79 -8.01
N ASN A 80 -3.09 -4.62 -8.57
CA ASN A 80 -4.20 -4.14 -9.39
C ASN A 80 -5.35 -3.53 -8.59
N TRP A 81 -5.22 -3.47 -7.27
CA TRP A 81 -6.19 -2.81 -6.39
C TRP A 81 -5.62 -1.53 -5.78
N MET A 82 -4.50 -1.03 -6.32
CA MET A 82 -3.98 0.26 -5.83
C MET A 82 -5.05 1.35 -5.96
N CYS A 83 -5.08 2.22 -4.97
CA CYS A 83 -6.10 3.25 -4.90
C CYS A 83 -5.63 4.41 -4.04
N THR A 84 -6.33 5.53 -4.10
CA THR A 84 -6.10 6.63 -3.20
C THR A 84 -7.09 6.58 -2.05
N ILE A 85 -6.61 6.95 -0.88
CA ILE A 85 -7.44 7.08 0.32
C ILE A 85 -7.18 8.44 0.95
N ASP A 86 -8.13 8.93 1.74
CA ASP A 86 -7.91 10.11 2.55
C ASP A 86 -6.97 9.76 3.71
N LEU A 87 -6.01 10.63 3.99
CA LEU A 87 -5.02 10.40 5.06
C LEU A 87 -5.68 10.07 6.41
N LYS A 88 -6.85 10.63 6.68
CA LYS A 88 -7.56 10.38 7.93
C LYS A 88 -8.07 8.93 8.08
N ARG A 89 -8.03 8.14 7.01
CA ARG A 89 -8.38 6.71 7.08
C ARG A 89 -7.26 5.85 7.63
N VAL A 90 -6.09 6.41 7.81
CA VAL A 90 -4.97 5.72 8.48
C VAL A 90 -5.29 5.67 9.97
N ILE A 91 -5.42 4.44 10.52
CA ILE A 91 -5.94 4.24 11.87
C ILE A 91 -4.91 4.61 12.93
N GLU A 92 -3.65 4.18 12.74
CA GLU A 92 -2.57 4.45 13.68
C GLU A 92 -1.45 5.22 12.97
N ASP A 93 -0.77 6.08 13.70
CA ASP A 93 0.29 6.92 13.14
C ASP A 93 1.65 6.23 13.06
N LYS A 94 1.71 4.94 13.41
CA LYS A 94 2.93 4.14 13.32
C LYS A 94 2.75 3.03 12.29
N PRO A 95 3.75 2.82 11.42
CA PRO A 95 3.65 1.74 10.44
C PRO A 95 3.79 0.38 11.11
N LEU A 96 3.16 -0.63 10.49
CA LEU A 96 3.33 -2.02 10.89
C LEU A 96 4.73 -2.52 10.53
N THR A 97 5.23 -2.09 9.42
CA THR A 97 6.57 -2.39 8.91
C THR A 97 6.85 -1.48 7.72
N ILE A 98 8.05 -1.60 7.14
CA ILE A 98 8.44 -0.86 5.94
C ILE A 98 9.12 -1.81 4.97
N LEU A 99 8.87 -1.66 3.67
CA LEU A 99 9.56 -2.42 2.64
C LEU A 99 11.03 -2.01 2.59
N THR A 100 11.90 -3.00 2.36
CA THR A 100 13.32 -2.73 2.12
C THR A 100 13.50 -2.12 0.74
N GLN A 101 14.67 -1.54 0.50
CA GLN A 101 15.02 -1.00 -0.81
C GLN A 101 15.00 -2.10 -1.89
N ASN A 102 15.47 -3.31 -1.54
CA ASN A 102 15.43 -4.45 -2.48
C ASN A 102 13.99 -4.82 -2.83
N GLU A 103 13.11 -4.84 -1.84
CA GLU A 103 11.70 -5.12 -2.08
C GLU A 103 11.05 -4.07 -2.98
N LEU A 104 11.36 -2.79 -2.75
CA LEU A 104 10.85 -1.72 -3.59
C LEU A 104 11.34 -1.84 -5.03
N THR A 105 12.61 -2.23 -5.23
CA THR A 105 13.18 -2.45 -6.55
C THR A 105 12.48 -3.60 -7.28
N GLU A 106 12.24 -4.71 -6.59
CA GLU A 106 11.51 -5.86 -7.17
C GLU A 106 10.06 -5.51 -7.46
N LEU A 107 9.41 -4.80 -6.55
CA LEU A 107 8.02 -4.35 -6.73
C LEU A 107 7.89 -3.46 -7.95
N LYS A 108 8.86 -2.58 -8.19
CA LYS A 108 8.86 -1.67 -9.34
C LYS A 108 8.70 -2.42 -10.65
N ILE A 109 9.34 -3.58 -10.80
CA ILE A 109 9.24 -4.40 -12.02
C ILE A 109 7.78 -4.80 -12.27
N LYS A 110 7.10 -5.25 -11.23
CA LYS A 110 5.68 -5.65 -11.35
C LYS A 110 4.77 -4.44 -11.58
N LEU A 111 5.07 -3.32 -10.95
CA LEU A 111 4.32 -2.07 -11.17
C LEU A 111 4.47 -1.58 -12.59
N ASP A 112 5.68 -1.55 -13.12
CA ASP A 112 5.95 -1.10 -14.49
C ASP A 112 5.22 -2.00 -15.50
N PHE A 113 5.20 -3.31 -15.24
CA PHE A 113 4.46 -4.24 -16.08
C PHE A 113 2.95 -3.95 -16.03
N PHE A 114 2.39 -3.80 -14.83
CA PHE A 114 0.96 -3.52 -14.66
C PHE A 114 0.56 -2.20 -15.32
N MET A 115 1.42 -1.19 -15.23
CA MET A 115 1.12 0.15 -15.75
C MET A 115 1.48 0.33 -17.22
N GLY A 116 2.00 -0.71 -17.88
CA GLY A 116 2.29 -0.67 -19.31
C GLY A 116 3.66 -0.14 -19.69
N TYR A 117 4.55 0.05 -18.72
CA TYR A 117 5.89 0.56 -19.01
C TYR A 117 6.88 -0.52 -19.43
N LEU A 118 6.47 -1.79 -19.40
CA LEU A 118 7.30 -2.93 -19.79
C LEU A 118 6.63 -3.82 -20.85
N ASP A 119 5.69 -3.30 -21.58
CA ASP A 119 5.01 -4.07 -22.63
C ASP A 119 5.92 -4.46 -23.78
#